data_103b4130be3f00831e32330159bfa0fc
#
_entry.id   103b4130be3f00831e32330159bfa0fc
#
_cell.length_a   1.000
_cell.length_b   1.000
_cell.length_c   1.000
_cell.angle_alpha   90.00
_cell.angle_beta   90.00
_cell.angle_gamma   90.00
#
_symmetry.space_group_name_H-M   'P 1'
#
loop_
_entity.id
_entity.type
_entity.pdbx_description
1 polymer ?
#
loop_
_entity_poly.entity_id
_entity_poly.type
_entity_poly.pdbx_seq_one_letter_code
_entity_poly.pdbx_strand_id
1 'polypeptide(L)'
;MKAVILAAGYATRLRPLTDSIAKQLLPIGGRPMMDWVCDKVEEVTGDIHVVTNARFAGDFGRWANGREGVTVHDDGTTSNDDRLGAIGDIAFVLDRAGSDDDLLVIAGDNLFDFSLSDFVEFWRTKGVASAVTVYDCGDLELATHYGVVEVAEDDRVLGFEEKPSEPRSTLVATASYLYHRDHVPLVGRYLAEGNPPDQPGRLIAWLLGHEPVYGYRFTGAWFDIGNPEQLLEADNRWRARLGHPPRETYSTLS
;
A
#
# COMPACT_ATOMS: atom_id res chain seq x y z
N MET A 1 15.90 1.12 7.78
CA MET A 1 14.55 0.64 7.38
C MET A 1 14.40 0.87 5.89
N LYS A 2 14.01 -0.14 5.15
CA LYS A 2 13.64 -0.06 3.73
C LYS A 2 12.15 0.22 3.58
N ALA A 3 11.77 0.90 2.50
CA ALA A 3 10.37 1.03 2.10
C ALA A 3 10.14 0.36 0.75
N VAL A 4 9.08 -0.43 0.61
CA VAL A 4 8.60 -0.98 -0.66
C VAL A 4 7.24 -0.37 -0.99
N ILE A 5 7.16 0.33 -2.12
CA ILE A 5 5.91 0.86 -2.65
C ILE A 5 5.43 -0.04 -3.78
N LEU A 6 4.27 -0.64 -3.58
CA LEU A 6 3.66 -1.58 -4.53
C LEU A 6 2.95 -0.82 -5.65
N ALA A 7 3.44 -0.95 -6.88
CA ALA A 7 2.91 -0.26 -8.06
C ALA A 7 2.84 -1.14 -9.32
N ALA A 8 2.89 -2.49 -9.17
CA ALA A 8 2.88 -3.42 -10.29
C ALA A 8 1.47 -3.81 -10.80
N GLY A 9 0.41 -3.30 -10.17
CA GLY A 9 -0.98 -3.58 -10.54
C GLY A 9 -1.37 -3.00 -11.91
N TYR A 10 -2.18 -3.74 -12.68
CA TYR A 10 -2.62 -3.36 -14.04
C TYR A 10 -3.85 -2.43 -14.08
N ALA A 11 -4.49 -2.17 -12.94
CA ALA A 11 -5.60 -1.21 -12.74
C ALA A 11 -6.69 -1.24 -13.83
N THR A 12 -7.12 -2.44 -14.23
CA THR A 12 -8.05 -2.65 -15.36
C THR A 12 -9.41 -1.96 -15.20
N ARG A 13 -9.83 -1.70 -13.96
CA ARG A 13 -11.10 -1.00 -13.66
C ARG A 13 -11.07 0.50 -13.96
N LEU A 14 -9.89 1.09 -14.13
CA LEU A 14 -9.71 2.50 -14.47
C LEU A 14 -9.47 2.74 -15.97
N ARG A 15 -9.63 1.71 -16.82
CA ARG A 15 -9.57 1.91 -18.27
C ARG A 15 -10.69 2.84 -18.74
N PRO A 16 -10.42 3.68 -19.76
CA PRO A 16 -9.21 3.74 -20.61
C PRO A 16 -8.05 4.55 -20.02
N LEU A 17 -8.18 5.23 -18.86
CA LEU A 17 -7.13 6.08 -18.29
C LEU A 17 -5.81 5.33 -18.09
N THR A 18 -5.90 4.07 -17.64
CA THR A 18 -4.73 3.22 -17.36
C THR A 18 -4.24 2.42 -18.57
N ASP A 19 -4.75 2.72 -19.77
CA ASP A 19 -4.21 2.12 -21.00
C ASP A 19 -2.85 2.70 -21.41
N SER A 20 -2.51 3.91 -20.98
CA SER A 20 -1.27 4.59 -21.31
C SER A 20 -0.49 5.14 -20.12
N ILE A 21 -1.06 5.15 -18.93
CA ILE A 21 -0.47 5.70 -17.71
C ILE A 21 -0.68 4.71 -16.57
N ALA A 22 0.37 4.41 -15.81
CA ALA A 22 0.21 3.64 -14.57
C ALA A 22 -0.73 4.38 -13.61
N LYS A 23 -1.59 3.65 -12.90
CA LYS A 23 -2.57 4.23 -11.96
C LYS A 23 -1.90 5.20 -10.97
N GLN A 24 -0.77 4.81 -10.43
CA GLN A 24 -0.03 5.58 -9.43
C GLN A 24 0.61 6.86 -10.00
N LEU A 25 0.72 6.97 -11.33
CA LEU A 25 1.19 8.16 -12.02
C LEU A 25 0.04 9.08 -12.51
N LEU A 26 -1.21 8.69 -12.30
CA LEU A 26 -2.35 9.56 -12.56
C LEU A 26 -2.30 10.79 -11.64
N PRO A 27 -2.60 12.00 -12.17
CA PRO A 27 -2.53 13.24 -11.40
C PRO A 27 -3.66 13.32 -10.36
N ILE A 28 -3.30 13.62 -9.12
CA ILE A 28 -4.19 13.94 -8.00
C ILE A 28 -3.81 15.33 -7.48
N GLY A 29 -4.72 16.28 -7.51
CA GLY A 29 -4.41 17.65 -7.15
C GLY A 29 -3.35 18.31 -8.05
N GLY A 30 -3.16 17.80 -9.28
CA GLY A 30 -2.23 18.36 -10.27
C GLY A 30 -0.82 17.76 -10.25
N ARG A 31 -0.53 16.75 -9.40
CA ARG A 31 0.75 16.01 -9.37
C ARG A 31 0.50 14.49 -9.29
N PRO A 32 1.43 13.64 -9.76
CA PRO A 32 1.28 12.19 -9.69
C PRO A 32 0.87 11.70 -8.29
N MET A 33 -0.05 10.74 -8.22
CA MET A 33 -0.43 10.09 -6.95
C MET A 33 0.78 9.56 -6.20
N MET A 34 1.74 8.97 -6.92
CA MET A 34 2.99 8.44 -6.38
C MET A 34 3.82 9.51 -5.64
N ASP A 35 3.74 10.78 -6.04
CA ASP A 35 4.44 11.86 -5.34
C ASP A 35 3.93 12.03 -3.91
N TRP A 36 2.60 11.96 -3.72
CA TRP A 36 2.00 12.07 -2.40
C TRP A 36 2.38 10.91 -1.48
N VAL A 37 2.45 9.69 -2.05
CA VAL A 37 2.88 8.51 -1.31
C VAL A 37 4.37 8.60 -0.98
N CYS A 38 5.20 8.99 -1.95
CA CYS A 38 6.64 9.10 -1.78
C CYS A 38 7.02 10.16 -0.75
N ASP A 39 6.40 11.37 -0.80
CA ASP A 39 6.61 12.42 0.18
C ASP A 39 6.37 11.92 1.62
N LYS A 40 5.34 11.09 1.82
CA LYS A 40 5.06 10.47 3.12
C LYS A 40 6.13 9.46 3.52
N VAL A 41 6.59 8.64 2.59
CA VAL A 41 7.64 7.63 2.85
C VAL A 41 8.98 8.31 3.16
N GLU A 42 9.31 9.40 2.48
CA GLU A 42 10.52 10.21 2.72
C GLU A 42 10.58 10.81 4.14
N GLU A 43 9.43 10.98 4.82
CA GLU A 43 9.39 11.40 6.23
C GLU A 43 10.07 10.38 7.17
N VAL A 44 10.18 9.10 6.78
CA VAL A 44 10.63 8.01 7.65
C VAL A 44 11.84 7.25 7.14
N THR A 45 12.13 7.27 5.84
CA THR A 45 13.29 6.63 5.24
C THR A 45 13.64 7.22 3.88
N GLY A 46 14.95 7.23 3.55
CA GLY A 46 15.46 7.55 2.22
C GLY A 46 15.84 6.30 1.39
N ASP A 47 15.53 5.09 1.85
CA ASP A 47 15.78 3.83 1.12
C ASP A 47 14.45 3.30 0.58
N ILE A 48 14.06 3.76 -0.63
CA ILE A 48 12.73 3.58 -1.20
C ILE A 48 12.80 2.74 -2.48
N HIS A 49 12.10 1.64 -2.49
CA HIS A 49 12.00 0.71 -3.61
C HIS A 49 10.57 0.72 -4.16
N VAL A 50 10.41 1.13 -5.43
CA VAL A 50 9.13 1.08 -6.13
C VAL A 50 9.12 -0.14 -7.04
N VAL A 51 8.22 -1.08 -6.84
CA VAL A 51 8.04 -2.22 -7.74
C VAL A 51 6.90 -1.96 -8.71
N THR A 52 7.19 -2.15 -9.99
CA THR A 52 6.24 -1.96 -11.10
C THR A 52 6.40 -3.08 -12.13
N ASN A 53 5.45 -3.20 -13.05
CA ASN A 53 5.50 -4.18 -14.14
C ASN A 53 6.23 -3.65 -15.38
N ALA A 54 6.61 -4.54 -16.31
CA ALA A 54 7.37 -4.21 -17.51
C ALA A 54 6.66 -3.18 -18.41
N ARG A 55 5.33 -3.12 -18.38
CA ARG A 55 4.56 -2.16 -19.18
C ARG A 55 4.84 -0.71 -18.79
N PHE A 56 5.02 -0.44 -17.50
CA PHE A 56 5.16 0.91 -16.93
C PHE A 56 6.55 1.20 -16.36
N ALA A 57 7.48 0.25 -16.42
CA ALA A 57 8.83 0.42 -15.87
C ALA A 57 9.55 1.67 -16.44
N GLY A 58 9.39 1.94 -17.73
CA GLY A 58 9.96 3.14 -18.37
C GLY A 58 9.33 4.46 -17.85
N ASP A 59 8.03 4.45 -17.51
CA ASP A 59 7.34 5.62 -16.96
C ASP A 59 7.78 5.90 -15.53
N PHE A 60 7.86 4.86 -14.70
CA PHE A 60 8.40 4.97 -13.35
C PHE A 60 9.88 5.35 -13.34
N GLY A 61 10.67 4.84 -14.28
CA GLY A 61 12.07 5.25 -14.44
C GLY A 61 12.21 6.74 -14.75
N ARG A 62 11.33 7.30 -15.59
CA ARG A 62 11.29 8.76 -15.84
C ARG A 62 10.83 9.54 -14.62
N TRP A 63 9.82 9.05 -13.92
CA TRP A 63 9.32 9.65 -12.68
C TRP A 63 10.39 9.68 -11.57
N ALA A 64 11.15 8.61 -11.42
CA ALA A 64 12.20 8.49 -10.40
C ALA A 64 13.48 9.26 -10.75
N ASN A 65 13.65 9.72 -12.01
CA ASN A 65 14.85 10.41 -12.45
C ASN A 65 15.11 11.68 -11.62
N GLY A 66 16.28 11.74 -10.95
CA GLY A 66 16.67 12.84 -10.09
C GLY A 66 16.14 12.76 -8.65
N ARG A 67 15.41 11.69 -8.27
CA ARG A 67 14.99 11.43 -6.89
C ARG A 67 16.06 10.59 -6.18
N GLU A 68 16.71 11.19 -5.18
CA GLU A 68 17.69 10.48 -4.36
C GLU A 68 16.99 9.40 -3.52
N GLY A 69 17.64 8.24 -3.37
CA GLY A 69 17.15 7.15 -2.52
C GLY A 69 15.98 6.35 -3.10
N VAL A 70 15.48 6.67 -4.32
CA VAL A 70 14.40 5.94 -4.99
C VAL A 70 14.97 4.99 -6.03
N THR A 71 14.69 3.69 -5.87
CA THR A 71 15.03 2.64 -6.84
C THR A 71 13.77 2.03 -7.43
N VAL A 72 13.67 1.97 -8.75
CA VAL A 72 12.56 1.33 -9.46
C VAL A 72 12.95 -0.09 -9.85
N HIS A 73 12.07 -1.03 -9.55
CA HIS A 73 12.18 -2.44 -9.89
C HIS A 73 11.11 -2.83 -10.90
N ASP A 74 11.54 -3.32 -12.06
CA ASP A 74 10.66 -3.98 -13.03
C ASP A 74 10.53 -5.46 -12.63
N ASP A 75 9.32 -5.92 -12.32
CA ASP A 75 9.02 -7.31 -11.96
C ASP A 75 9.04 -8.24 -13.17
N GLY A 76 9.14 -7.68 -14.39
CA GLY A 76 9.18 -8.41 -15.65
C GLY A 76 7.82 -8.90 -16.15
N THR A 77 6.73 -8.70 -15.39
CA THR A 77 5.40 -9.14 -15.80
C THR A 77 4.83 -8.23 -16.90
N THR A 78 4.09 -8.84 -17.84
CA THR A 78 3.60 -8.14 -19.04
C THR A 78 2.08 -8.07 -19.11
N SER A 79 1.39 -8.82 -18.28
CA SER A 79 -0.07 -8.91 -18.23
C SER A 79 -0.58 -9.16 -16.80
N ASN A 80 -1.88 -9.02 -16.61
CA ASN A 80 -2.50 -9.36 -15.32
C ASN A 80 -2.44 -10.86 -14.99
N ASP A 81 -2.24 -11.71 -16.00
CA ASP A 81 -2.26 -13.16 -15.83
C ASP A 81 -0.90 -13.72 -15.35
N ASP A 82 0.20 -13.03 -15.64
CA ASP A 82 1.57 -13.42 -15.23
C ASP A 82 2.08 -12.62 -14.01
N ARG A 83 1.23 -11.77 -13.39
CA ARG A 83 1.63 -10.95 -12.24
C ARG A 83 2.16 -11.79 -11.08
N LEU A 84 3.16 -11.28 -10.38
CA LEU A 84 3.71 -11.94 -9.19
C LEU A 84 2.76 -11.88 -7.99
N GLY A 85 1.87 -10.87 -7.95
CA GLY A 85 1.04 -10.54 -6.80
C GLY A 85 1.82 -9.72 -5.77
N ALA A 86 1.08 -8.99 -4.91
CA ALA A 86 1.70 -8.01 -4.03
C ALA A 86 2.74 -8.59 -3.06
N ILE A 87 2.53 -9.82 -2.52
CA ILE A 87 3.50 -10.50 -1.66
C ILE A 87 4.67 -11.03 -2.50
N GLY A 88 4.41 -11.48 -3.73
CA GLY A 88 5.43 -11.84 -4.70
C GLY A 88 6.32 -10.65 -5.07
N ASP A 89 5.74 -9.48 -5.27
CA ASP A 89 6.46 -8.23 -5.53
C ASP A 89 7.34 -7.81 -4.35
N ILE A 90 6.86 -7.97 -3.12
CA ILE A 90 7.68 -7.75 -1.91
C ILE A 90 8.89 -8.68 -1.92
N ALA A 91 8.68 -9.98 -2.12
CA ALA A 91 9.78 -10.96 -2.17
C ALA A 91 10.77 -10.65 -3.30
N PHE A 92 10.27 -10.29 -4.49
CA PHE A 92 11.08 -9.90 -5.63
C PHE A 92 12.01 -8.70 -5.33
N VAL A 93 11.51 -7.70 -4.59
CA VAL A 93 12.33 -6.56 -4.15
C VAL A 93 13.34 -6.99 -3.09
N LEU A 94 12.92 -7.79 -2.11
CA LEU A 94 13.79 -8.25 -1.02
C LEU A 94 14.97 -9.09 -1.54
N ASP A 95 14.77 -9.91 -2.57
CA ASP A 95 15.85 -10.67 -3.22
C ASP A 95 16.94 -9.77 -3.84
N ARG A 96 16.61 -8.53 -4.18
CA ARG A 96 17.51 -7.55 -4.81
C ARG A 96 18.08 -6.53 -3.84
N ALA A 97 17.24 -6.06 -2.91
CA ALA A 97 17.56 -5.00 -1.97
C ALA A 97 18.07 -5.53 -0.61
N GLY A 98 17.96 -6.85 -0.38
CA GLY A 98 18.27 -7.49 0.90
C GLY A 98 17.13 -7.45 1.90
N SER A 99 17.11 -8.42 2.82
CA SER A 99 16.04 -8.67 3.80
C SER A 99 16.50 -8.50 5.26
N ASP A 100 17.61 -7.82 5.48
CA ASP A 100 18.30 -7.69 6.76
C ASP A 100 17.93 -6.43 7.57
N ASP A 101 16.98 -5.64 7.09
CA ASP A 101 16.50 -4.41 7.74
C ASP A 101 15.00 -4.45 7.98
N ASP A 102 14.50 -3.56 8.84
CA ASP A 102 13.07 -3.34 9.05
C ASP A 102 12.43 -2.90 7.72
N LEU A 103 11.19 -3.31 7.48
CA LEU A 103 10.52 -3.11 6.21
C LEU A 103 9.19 -2.36 6.39
N LEU A 104 9.04 -1.26 5.68
CA LEU A 104 7.77 -0.58 5.45
C LEU A 104 7.24 -0.99 4.08
N VAL A 105 6.00 -1.46 4.00
CA VAL A 105 5.30 -1.76 2.73
C VAL A 105 4.08 -0.86 2.61
N ILE A 106 3.94 -0.18 1.49
CA ILE A 106 2.79 0.68 1.20
C ILE A 106 2.25 0.37 -0.20
N ALA A 107 0.92 0.26 -0.31
CA ALA A 107 0.28 0.23 -1.62
C ALA A 107 0.34 1.63 -2.27
N GLY A 108 0.93 1.72 -3.46
CA GLY A 108 1.15 2.99 -4.17
C GLY A 108 -0.13 3.64 -4.73
N ASP A 109 -1.26 2.99 -4.58
CA ASP A 109 -2.59 3.46 -4.97
C ASP A 109 -3.46 3.88 -3.79
N ASN A 110 -2.89 3.91 -2.59
CA ASN A 110 -3.55 4.37 -1.38
C ASN A 110 -3.07 5.78 -1.02
N LEU A 111 -4.01 6.71 -0.92
CA LEU A 111 -3.76 8.06 -0.43
C LEU A 111 -4.30 8.21 0.99
N PHE A 112 -3.50 8.80 1.85
CA PHE A 112 -3.85 8.98 3.26
C PHE A 112 -3.25 10.28 3.82
N ASP A 113 -3.80 10.76 4.92
CA ASP A 113 -3.33 11.98 5.59
C ASP A 113 -2.76 11.75 7.00
N PHE A 114 -2.75 10.52 7.48
CA PHE A 114 -2.07 10.21 8.74
C PHE A 114 -0.53 10.35 8.61
N SER A 115 0.13 10.51 9.75
CA SER A 115 1.59 10.61 9.84
C SER A 115 2.23 9.22 9.80
N LEU A 116 3.09 8.96 8.82
CA LEU A 116 3.91 7.73 8.82
C LEU A 116 4.95 7.73 9.94
N SER A 117 5.44 8.90 10.35
CA SER A 117 6.33 9.02 11.50
C SER A 117 5.66 8.53 12.79
N ASP A 118 4.38 8.91 13.02
CA ASP A 118 3.62 8.44 14.18
C ASP A 118 3.37 6.93 14.13
N PHE A 119 3.09 6.38 12.94
CA PHE A 119 2.94 4.94 12.75
C PHE A 119 4.24 4.18 13.05
N VAL A 120 5.38 4.68 12.57
CA VAL A 120 6.70 4.10 12.86
C VAL A 120 7.05 4.22 14.35
N GLU A 121 6.75 5.34 15.00
CA GLU A 121 6.96 5.51 16.43
C GLU A 121 6.10 4.55 17.24
N PHE A 122 4.79 4.46 16.94
CA PHE A 122 3.89 3.47 17.55
C PHE A 122 4.46 2.06 17.42
N TRP A 123 4.82 1.64 16.21
CA TRP A 123 5.37 0.31 15.96
C TRP A 123 6.65 0.03 16.78
N ARG A 124 7.55 1.00 16.88
CA ARG A 124 8.79 0.87 17.67
C ARG A 124 8.52 0.60 19.15
N THR A 125 7.41 1.09 19.69
CA THR A 125 7.02 0.80 21.09
C THR A 125 6.62 -0.66 21.33
N LYS A 126 6.30 -1.42 20.26
CA LYS A 126 5.82 -2.81 20.35
C LYS A 126 6.96 -3.85 20.36
N GLY A 127 8.21 -3.43 20.19
CA GLY A 127 9.40 -4.32 20.18
C GLY A 127 9.49 -5.15 18.90
N VAL A 128 9.82 -6.45 19.02
CA VAL A 128 9.90 -7.38 17.88
C VAL A 128 8.48 -7.75 17.45
N ALA A 129 7.91 -6.98 16.55
CA ALA A 129 6.53 -7.15 16.08
C ALA A 129 6.35 -6.63 14.65
N SER A 130 5.30 -7.08 13.99
CA SER A 130 4.77 -6.42 12.78
C SER A 130 3.61 -5.50 13.14
N ALA A 131 3.28 -4.54 12.26
CA ALA A 131 2.14 -3.67 12.44
C ALA A 131 1.41 -3.39 11.12
N VAL A 132 0.14 -3.06 11.21
CA VAL A 132 -0.72 -2.69 10.10
C VAL A 132 -1.52 -1.44 10.49
N THR A 133 -1.71 -0.53 9.52
CA THR A 133 -2.60 0.62 9.72
C THR A 133 -4.05 0.18 9.63
N VAL A 134 -4.89 0.69 10.55
CA VAL A 134 -6.29 0.31 10.70
C VAL A 134 -7.17 1.55 10.67
N TYR A 135 -8.20 1.51 9.84
CA TYR A 135 -9.17 2.57 9.65
C TYR A 135 -10.58 2.06 9.97
N ASP A 136 -11.37 2.88 10.67
CA ASP A 136 -12.80 2.61 10.85
C ASP A 136 -13.57 3.17 9.65
N CYS A 137 -14.00 2.29 8.74
CA CYS A 137 -14.76 2.70 7.57
C CYS A 137 -16.24 3.00 7.88
N GLY A 138 -16.71 2.72 9.10
CA GLY A 138 -18.04 3.07 9.60
C GLY A 138 -19.20 2.31 8.95
N ASP A 139 -18.94 1.40 8.00
CA ASP A 139 -19.95 0.68 7.22
C ASP A 139 -19.51 -0.77 6.99
N LEU A 140 -20.36 -1.73 7.41
CA LEU A 140 -20.09 -3.17 7.25
C LEU A 140 -20.14 -3.61 5.77
N GLU A 141 -20.98 -3.02 4.93
CA GLU A 141 -21.02 -3.33 3.50
C GLU A 141 -19.72 -2.89 2.84
N LEU A 142 -19.24 -1.70 3.15
CA LEU A 142 -17.95 -1.20 2.67
C LEU A 142 -16.79 -2.09 3.16
N ALA A 143 -16.84 -2.58 4.38
CA ALA A 143 -15.81 -3.45 4.95
C ALA A 143 -15.63 -4.77 4.19
N THR A 144 -16.66 -5.27 3.46
CA THR A 144 -16.55 -6.47 2.62
C THR A 144 -15.48 -6.36 1.52
N HIS A 145 -15.07 -5.15 1.17
CA HIS A 145 -14.07 -4.90 0.12
C HIS A 145 -12.63 -4.94 0.61
N TYR A 146 -12.40 -4.98 1.92
CA TYR A 146 -11.10 -4.83 2.56
C TYR A 146 -10.76 -5.98 3.49
N GLY A 147 -9.53 -6.01 3.96
CA GLY A 147 -9.13 -6.88 5.06
C GLY A 147 -9.72 -6.37 6.38
N VAL A 148 -10.63 -7.12 6.98
CA VAL A 148 -11.27 -6.77 8.27
C VAL A 148 -10.40 -7.23 9.42
N VAL A 149 -10.20 -6.36 10.40
CA VAL A 149 -9.27 -6.55 11.51
C VAL A 149 -10.03 -6.55 12.83
N GLU A 150 -9.71 -7.51 13.70
CA GLU A 150 -10.11 -7.49 15.12
C GLU A 150 -8.90 -7.03 15.95
N VAL A 151 -9.05 -5.95 16.72
CA VAL A 151 -7.97 -5.32 17.46
C VAL A 151 -8.35 -5.20 18.93
N ALA A 152 -7.50 -5.72 19.83
CA ALA A 152 -7.66 -5.63 21.28
C ALA A 152 -7.43 -4.19 21.81
N GLU A 153 -7.69 -4.00 23.12
CA GLU A 153 -7.47 -2.70 23.79
C GLU A 153 -6.00 -2.28 23.84
N ASP A 154 -5.06 -3.24 23.84
CA ASP A 154 -3.61 -3.02 23.80
C ASP A 154 -3.05 -2.89 22.37
N ASP A 155 -3.93 -2.73 21.38
CA ASP A 155 -3.67 -2.65 19.94
C ASP A 155 -3.23 -3.98 19.29
N ARG A 156 -3.21 -5.09 20.01
CA ARG A 156 -2.86 -6.38 19.41
C ARG A 156 -3.92 -6.81 18.42
N VAL A 157 -3.50 -7.24 17.22
CA VAL A 157 -4.40 -7.84 16.24
C VAL A 157 -4.72 -9.27 16.67
N LEU A 158 -6.00 -9.53 16.90
CA LEU A 158 -6.52 -10.83 17.33
C LEU A 158 -7.02 -11.68 16.18
N GLY A 159 -7.47 -11.03 15.09
CA GLY A 159 -7.99 -11.67 13.90
C GLY A 159 -7.85 -10.78 12.67
N PHE A 160 -7.71 -11.43 11.52
CA PHE A 160 -7.67 -10.77 10.22
C PHE A 160 -8.42 -11.64 9.21
N GLU A 161 -9.38 -11.07 8.51
CA GLU A 161 -10.14 -11.76 7.48
C GLU A 161 -10.14 -10.94 6.19
N GLU A 162 -9.58 -11.50 5.10
CA GLU A 162 -9.47 -10.81 3.82
C GLU A 162 -10.80 -10.89 3.06
N LYS A 163 -11.43 -9.73 2.88
CA LYS A 163 -12.68 -9.54 2.14
C LYS A 163 -13.80 -10.51 2.55
N PRO A 164 -14.17 -10.52 3.84
CA PRO A 164 -15.23 -11.40 4.31
C PRO A 164 -16.59 -11.03 3.69
N SER A 165 -17.42 -12.03 3.40
CA SER A 165 -18.81 -11.80 2.96
C SER A 165 -19.70 -11.26 4.09
N GLU A 166 -19.33 -11.55 5.35
CA GLU A 166 -20.05 -11.13 6.57
C GLU A 166 -19.04 -10.55 7.57
N PRO A 167 -18.61 -9.27 7.38
CA PRO A 167 -17.61 -8.66 8.25
C PRO A 167 -18.14 -8.47 9.68
N ARG A 168 -17.29 -8.76 10.66
CA ARG A 168 -17.63 -8.64 12.10
C ARG A 168 -17.27 -7.29 12.68
N SER A 169 -16.59 -6.44 11.92
CA SER A 169 -16.07 -5.13 12.34
C SER A 169 -16.03 -4.19 11.14
N THR A 170 -16.12 -2.88 11.40
CA THR A 170 -15.85 -1.82 10.44
C THR A 170 -14.38 -1.41 10.41
N LEU A 171 -13.54 -2.02 11.26
CA LEU A 171 -12.10 -1.79 11.26
C LEU A 171 -11.43 -2.54 10.11
N VAL A 172 -10.81 -1.81 9.20
CA VAL A 172 -10.18 -2.37 7.99
C VAL A 172 -8.71 -2.00 7.92
N ALA A 173 -7.91 -2.92 7.37
CA ALA A 173 -6.50 -2.67 7.07
C ALA A 173 -6.35 -1.81 5.81
N THR A 174 -5.45 -0.82 5.84
CA THR A 174 -5.30 0.17 4.77
C THR A 174 -4.02 0.02 3.95
N ALA A 175 -3.55 -1.21 3.78
CA ALA A 175 -2.41 -1.58 2.94
C ALA A 175 -1.12 -0.78 3.21
N SER A 176 -0.89 -0.42 4.49
CA SER A 176 0.39 0.07 5.00
C SER A 176 0.84 -0.84 6.14
N TYR A 177 2.03 -1.44 5.99
CA TYR A 177 2.52 -2.50 6.88
C TYR A 177 3.94 -2.20 7.32
N LEU A 178 4.27 -2.53 8.58
CA LEU A 178 5.63 -2.53 9.12
C LEU A 178 6.00 -3.93 9.58
N TYR A 179 7.16 -4.38 9.15
CA TYR A 179 7.72 -5.67 9.55
C TYR A 179 9.06 -5.46 10.23
N HIS A 180 9.21 -6.00 11.44
CA HIS A 180 10.52 -6.06 12.08
C HIS A 180 11.46 -6.92 11.22
N ARG A 181 12.74 -6.59 11.19
CA ARG A 181 13.75 -7.32 10.40
C ARG A 181 13.73 -8.83 10.60
N ASP A 182 13.43 -9.29 11.82
CA ASP A 182 13.33 -10.73 12.13
C ASP A 182 12.09 -11.38 11.49
N HIS A 183 11.07 -10.59 11.12
CA HIS A 183 9.87 -11.05 10.45
C HIS A 183 9.95 -10.94 8.93
N VAL A 184 10.86 -10.12 8.38
CA VAL A 184 11.00 -9.95 6.91
C VAL A 184 11.29 -11.28 6.19
N PRO A 185 12.14 -12.19 6.71
CA PRO A 185 12.35 -13.50 6.07
C PRO A 185 11.09 -14.37 6.00
N LEU A 186 10.08 -14.11 6.83
CA LEU A 186 8.82 -14.84 6.84
C LEU A 186 8.00 -14.63 5.56
N VAL A 187 8.24 -13.55 4.80
CA VAL A 187 7.66 -13.34 3.47
C VAL A 187 8.01 -14.49 2.53
N GLY A 188 9.30 -14.85 2.46
CA GLY A 188 9.77 -15.99 1.67
C GLY A 188 9.20 -17.33 2.15
N ARG A 189 9.11 -17.51 3.48
CA ARG A 189 8.52 -18.72 4.08
C ARG A 189 7.02 -18.84 3.72
N TYR A 190 6.26 -17.76 3.82
CA TYR A 190 4.85 -17.71 3.44
C TYR A 190 4.62 -18.22 2.01
N LEU A 191 5.43 -17.73 1.07
CA LEU A 191 5.37 -18.14 -0.35
C LEU A 191 5.82 -19.59 -0.55
N ALA A 192 6.89 -20.04 0.15
CA ALA A 192 7.41 -21.38 0.05
C ALA A 192 6.42 -22.45 0.58
N GLU A 193 5.53 -22.08 1.50
CA GLU A 193 4.42 -22.91 1.98
C GLU A 193 3.25 -23.02 0.97
N GLY A 194 3.33 -22.34 -0.19
CA GLY A 194 2.31 -22.39 -1.24
C GLY A 194 1.13 -21.43 -1.01
N ASN A 195 1.26 -20.46 -0.12
CA ASN A 195 0.22 -19.48 0.16
C ASN A 195 0.03 -18.49 -1.01
N PRO A 196 -1.20 -17.95 -1.22
CA PRO A 196 -1.50 -17.04 -2.32
C PRO A 196 -0.70 -15.72 -2.25
N PRO A 197 -0.06 -15.27 -3.36
CA PRO A 197 0.83 -14.12 -3.35
C PRO A 197 0.12 -12.75 -3.52
N ASP A 198 -1.19 -12.73 -3.86
CA ASP A 198 -1.86 -11.55 -4.38
C ASP A 198 -2.20 -10.46 -3.35
N GLN A 199 -2.59 -10.83 -2.14
CA GLN A 199 -3.20 -9.92 -1.17
C GLN A 199 -2.32 -9.78 0.06
N PRO A 200 -1.71 -8.60 0.33
CA PRO A 200 -0.81 -8.41 1.47
C PRO A 200 -1.45 -8.73 2.82
N GLY A 201 -2.76 -8.51 2.96
CA GLY A 201 -3.51 -8.86 4.17
C GLY A 201 -3.47 -10.35 4.51
N ARG A 202 -3.34 -11.24 3.53
CA ARG A 202 -3.17 -12.69 3.77
C ARG A 202 -1.85 -13.02 4.47
N LEU A 203 -0.80 -12.27 4.19
CA LEU A 203 0.45 -12.40 4.92
C LEU A 203 0.26 -11.99 6.39
N ILE A 204 -0.48 -10.91 6.66
CA ILE A 204 -0.83 -10.51 8.03
C ILE A 204 -1.64 -11.60 8.74
N ALA A 205 -2.68 -12.13 8.08
CA ALA A 205 -3.50 -13.22 8.63
C ALA A 205 -2.65 -14.45 8.99
N TRP A 206 -1.71 -14.83 8.12
CA TRP A 206 -0.79 -15.94 8.35
C TRP A 206 0.20 -15.63 9.50
N LEU A 207 0.73 -14.39 9.56
CA LEU A 207 1.65 -13.97 10.61
C LEU A 207 1.05 -14.05 12.01
N LEU A 208 -0.27 -13.84 12.17
CA LEU A 208 -0.94 -13.96 13.48
C LEU A 208 -0.74 -15.33 14.15
N GLY A 209 -0.49 -16.37 13.37
CA GLY A 209 -0.17 -17.71 13.90
C GLY A 209 1.30 -17.93 14.27
N HIS A 210 2.17 -16.94 14.00
CA HIS A 210 3.62 -17.08 14.13
C HIS A 210 4.23 -15.98 15.01
N GLU A 211 3.81 -14.73 14.79
CA GLU A 211 4.44 -13.56 15.38
C GLU A 211 3.41 -12.52 15.85
N PRO A 212 3.74 -11.64 16.80
CA PRO A 212 2.84 -10.57 17.22
C PRO A 212 2.66 -9.53 16.11
N VAL A 213 1.38 -9.13 15.89
CA VAL A 213 1.00 -8.06 14.98
C VAL A 213 0.14 -7.04 15.74
N TYR A 214 0.38 -5.77 15.49
CA TYR A 214 -0.35 -4.66 16.11
C TYR A 214 -1.07 -3.79 15.08
N GLY A 215 -2.22 -3.26 15.45
CA GLY A 215 -3.04 -2.37 14.63
C GLY A 215 -2.87 -0.91 15.03
N TYR A 216 -2.29 -0.09 14.17
CA TYR A 216 -2.26 1.35 14.36
C TYR A 216 -3.55 1.98 13.87
N ARG A 217 -4.42 2.36 14.81
CA ARG A 217 -5.69 3.04 14.48
C ARG A 217 -5.44 4.52 14.21
N PHE A 218 -5.86 4.98 13.06
CA PHE A 218 -5.75 6.40 12.70
C PHE A 218 -7.12 6.99 12.37
N THR A 219 -7.18 8.31 12.40
CA THR A 219 -8.32 9.12 11.94
C THR A 219 -7.87 10.02 10.79
N GLY A 220 -8.81 10.54 10.04
CA GLY A 220 -8.52 11.41 8.89
C GLY A 220 -9.00 10.80 7.58
N ALA A 221 -8.38 11.19 6.47
CA ALA A 221 -8.75 10.69 5.15
C ALA A 221 -7.87 9.50 4.74
N TRP A 222 -8.53 8.52 4.15
CA TRP A 222 -7.90 7.42 3.46
C TRP A 222 -8.72 7.07 2.20
N PHE A 223 -8.01 6.86 1.08
CA PHE A 223 -8.59 6.51 -0.21
C PHE A 223 -7.83 5.32 -0.80
N ASP A 224 -8.53 4.23 -1.00
CA ASP A 224 -8.10 3.13 -1.86
C ASP A 224 -8.70 3.34 -3.26
N ILE A 225 -7.88 3.88 -4.17
CA ILE A 225 -8.37 4.30 -5.49
C ILE A 225 -8.51 3.10 -6.42
N GLY A 226 -9.69 2.53 -6.50
CA GLY A 226 -10.00 1.35 -7.29
C GLY A 226 -10.90 1.57 -8.51
N ASN A 227 -11.57 2.74 -8.59
CA ASN A 227 -12.54 3.06 -9.65
C ASN A 227 -12.54 4.57 -9.97
N PRO A 228 -13.20 5.03 -11.07
CA PRO A 228 -13.22 6.43 -11.48
C PRO A 228 -13.85 7.39 -10.46
N GLU A 229 -14.85 6.93 -9.71
CA GLU A 229 -15.55 7.71 -8.69
C GLU A 229 -14.60 8.03 -7.52
N GLN A 230 -13.90 7.02 -7.00
CA GLN A 230 -12.90 7.19 -5.94
C GLN A 230 -11.72 8.05 -6.42
N LEU A 231 -11.32 7.92 -7.71
CA LEU A 231 -10.28 8.76 -8.30
C LEU A 231 -10.68 10.24 -8.32
N LEU A 232 -11.92 10.55 -8.73
CA LEU A 232 -12.45 11.92 -8.74
C LEU A 232 -12.59 12.49 -7.33
N GLU A 233 -13.07 11.68 -6.38
CA GLU A 233 -13.23 12.09 -4.98
C GLU A 233 -11.86 12.42 -4.36
N ALA A 234 -10.85 11.55 -4.55
CA ALA A 234 -9.50 11.79 -4.10
C ALA A 234 -8.90 13.05 -4.75
N ASP A 235 -9.03 13.22 -6.08
CA ASP A 235 -8.56 14.43 -6.78
C ASP A 235 -9.19 15.70 -6.17
N ASN A 236 -10.50 15.72 -5.99
CA ASN A 236 -11.21 16.85 -5.43
C ASN A 236 -10.82 17.13 -3.98
N ARG A 237 -10.54 16.11 -3.18
CA ARG A 237 -10.05 16.27 -1.81
C ARG A 237 -8.68 16.95 -1.77
N TRP A 238 -7.75 16.53 -2.62
CA TRP A 238 -6.41 17.12 -2.71
C TRP A 238 -6.45 18.52 -3.34
N ARG A 239 -7.29 18.73 -4.37
CA ARG A 239 -7.53 20.05 -4.95
C ARG A 239 -8.00 21.05 -3.91
N ALA A 240 -8.96 20.67 -3.06
CA ALA A 240 -9.46 21.52 -1.99
C ALA A 240 -8.37 21.92 -0.99
N ARG A 241 -7.46 21.00 -0.64
CA ARG A 241 -6.30 21.29 0.22
C ARG A 241 -5.32 22.29 -0.40
N LEU A 242 -5.23 22.28 -1.74
CA LEU A 242 -4.37 23.20 -2.49
C LEU A 242 -5.08 24.52 -2.86
N GLY A 243 -6.33 24.72 -2.45
CA GLY A 243 -7.13 25.89 -2.78
C GLY A 243 -7.66 25.93 -4.21
N HIS A 244 -7.69 24.77 -4.88
CA HIS A 244 -8.25 24.65 -6.23
C HIS A 244 -9.74 24.29 -6.20
N PRO A 245 -10.54 24.76 -7.18
CA PRO A 245 -11.94 24.39 -7.28
C PRO A 245 -12.12 22.89 -7.59
N PRO A 246 -13.21 22.27 -7.11
CA PRO A 246 -13.51 20.88 -7.46
C PRO A 246 -13.82 20.71 -8.94
N ARG A 247 -13.66 19.49 -9.44
CA ARG A 247 -14.05 19.07 -10.80
C ARG A 247 -15.30 18.23 -10.76
N GLU A 248 -16.13 18.33 -11.78
CA GLU A 248 -17.29 17.44 -11.96
C GLU A 248 -16.89 16.08 -12.54
N THR A 249 -15.82 16.05 -13.34
CA THR A 249 -15.26 14.84 -13.95
C THR A 249 -13.76 14.83 -13.81
N TYR A 250 -13.19 13.64 -13.61
CA TYR A 250 -11.74 13.48 -13.55
C TYR A 250 -11.12 13.73 -14.93
N SER A 251 -9.97 14.44 -14.94
CA SER A 251 -9.17 14.69 -16.13
C SER A 251 -7.68 14.61 -15.80
N THR A 252 -6.92 13.99 -16.69
CA THR A 252 -5.45 13.98 -16.62
C THR A 252 -4.81 15.31 -17.02
N LEU A 253 -5.61 16.23 -17.58
CA LEU A 253 -5.16 17.59 -17.91
C LEU A 253 -5.25 18.46 -16.65
N SER A 254 -4.16 19.16 -16.34
CA SER A 254 -4.04 20.11 -15.22
C SER A 254 -4.84 21.39 -15.48
#